data_ac589bfc554dca50a619e61d7f59867c
#
_entry.id   ac589bfc554dca50a619e61d7f59867c
#
_cell.length_a   1.000
_cell.length_b   1.000
_cell.length_c   1.000
_cell.angle_alpha   90.00
_cell.angle_beta   90.00
_cell.angle_gamma   90.00
#
_symmetry.space_group_name_H-M   'P 1'
#
loop_
_entity.id
_entity.type
_entity.pdbx_description
1 polymer ?
#
loop_
_entity_poly.entity_id
_entity_poly.type
_entity_poly.pdbx_seq_one_letter_code
_entity_poly.pdbx_strand_id
1 'polypeptide(L)'
;MRTISSLFVLATFSAVSVSAAETTLVFEPSHTTIHWTLDSVLHTVHGTFQLRAGTIRFDPATGKASGQLTVAAASGESGNESRDSKMHKSILESARFPDIVFTPERVEGAVPAQGAGTVQVHGAFQLHGATHAFTLPVEVVVEPAQITAKSKFDIPYLSWGLKNPSTFVLRVGDKVTIDLNATGRISGNGVAK
;
A
#
# COMPACT_ATOMS: atom_id res chain seq x y z
N MET A 1 -66.18 -1.90 -41.99
CA MET A 1 -64.96 -2.59 -41.42
C MET A 1 -63.86 -1.58 -41.25
N ARG A 2 -63.56 -1.13 -40.03
CA ARG A 2 -62.54 -0.15 -39.74
C ARG A 2 -61.40 -0.93 -39.08
N THR A 3 -60.27 -1.02 -39.77
CA THR A 3 -59.00 -1.57 -39.27
C THR A 3 -58.24 -0.52 -38.47
N ILE A 4 -58.05 -0.77 -37.18
CA ILE A 4 -57.27 0.04 -36.27
C ILE A 4 -55.82 -0.51 -36.32
N SER A 5 -54.89 0.25 -36.92
CA SER A 5 -53.46 -0.07 -36.86
C SER A 5 -52.88 0.47 -35.55
N SER A 6 -52.50 -0.43 -34.66
CA SER A 6 -51.75 -0.07 -33.44
C SER A 6 -50.25 0.13 -33.76
N LEU A 7 -49.80 1.35 -33.60
CA LEU A 7 -48.38 1.71 -33.73
C LEU A 7 -47.67 1.41 -32.39
N PHE A 8 -46.79 0.40 -32.38
CA PHE A 8 -45.95 0.04 -31.23
C PHE A 8 -44.69 0.90 -31.26
N VAL A 9 -44.56 1.88 -30.38
CA VAL A 9 -43.36 2.69 -30.18
C VAL A 9 -42.41 1.93 -29.28
N LEU A 10 -41.33 1.40 -29.84
CA LEU A 10 -40.27 0.74 -29.10
C LEU A 10 -39.32 1.80 -28.55
N ALA A 11 -39.45 2.14 -27.26
CA ALA A 11 -38.52 3.04 -26.57
C ALA A 11 -37.22 2.30 -26.26
N THR A 12 -36.14 2.60 -26.99
CA THR A 12 -34.80 2.10 -26.70
C THR A 12 -34.21 2.91 -25.56
N PHE A 13 -34.10 2.29 -24.38
CA PHE A 13 -33.37 2.83 -23.24
C PHE A 13 -31.86 2.64 -23.49
N SER A 14 -31.16 3.71 -23.89
CA SER A 14 -29.71 3.73 -23.95
C SER A 14 -29.15 3.86 -22.50
N ALA A 15 -28.60 2.79 -21.97
CA ALA A 15 -27.87 2.85 -20.71
C ALA A 15 -26.56 3.64 -20.93
N VAL A 16 -26.50 4.86 -20.39
CA VAL A 16 -25.27 5.65 -20.32
C VAL A 16 -24.43 5.01 -19.21
N SER A 17 -23.38 4.28 -19.59
CA SER A 17 -22.37 3.81 -18.64
C SER A 17 -21.58 5.02 -18.17
N VAL A 18 -21.87 5.51 -16.96
CA VAL A 18 -21.02 6.46 -16.26
C VAL A 18 -19.76 5.70 -15.85
N SER A 19 -18.69 5.84 -16.62
CA SER A 19 -17.37 5.40 -16.19
C SER A 19 -16.93 6.32 -15.05
N ALA A 20 -16.88 5.79 -13.84
CA ALA A 20 -16.27 6.51 -12.73
C ALA A 20 -14.80 6.78 -13.08
N ALA A 21 -14.36 8.03 -12.92
CA ALA A 21 -13.01 8.42 -13.28
C ALA A 21 -12.02 7.78 -12.29
N GLU A 22 -11.09 6.98 -12.81
CA GLU A 22 -10.00 6.39 -12.06
C GLU A 22 -9.11 7.50 -11.50
N THR A 23 -8.82 7.47 -10.21
CA THR A 23 -7.94 8.42 -9.54
C THR A 23 -6.53 7.83 -9.48
N THR A 24 -5.53 8.58 -9.91
CA THR A 24 -4.12 8.20 -9.79
C THR A 24 -3.47 8.97 -8.64
N LEU A 25 -2.83 8.23 -7.73
CA LEU A 25 -2.08 8.75 -6.59
C LEU A 25 -0.59 8.51 -6.85
N VAL A 26 0.22 9.57 -6.79
CA VAL A 26 1.67 9.49 -6.96
C VAL A 26 2.33 9.85 -5.63
N PHE A 27 2.98 8.88 -5.01
CA PHE A 27 3.72 9.02 -3.76
C PHE A 27 5.20 9.25 -4.05
N GLU A 28 5.79 10.24 -3.41
CA GLU A 28 7.19 10.61 -3.61
C GLU A 28 8.03 10.24 -2.38
N PRO A 29 9.30 9.81 -2.57
CA PRO A 29 10.20 9.49 -1.48
C PRO A 29 10.34 10.62 -0.45
N SER A 30 10.43 11.87 -0.91
CA SER A 30 10.59 13.06 -0.07
C SER A 30 9.40 13.34 0.86
N HIS A 31 8.22 12.79 0.55
CA HIS A 31 6.99 12.96 1.32
C HIS A 31 6.50 11.64 1.92
N THR A 32 7.40 10.67 2.06
CA THR A 32 7.11 9.35 2.61
C THR A 32 8.11 9.00 3.69
N THR A 33 7.61 8.65 4.87
CA THR A 33 8.42 8.11 5.96
C THR A 33 7.99 6.68 6.25
N ILE A 34 8.96 5.79 6.38
CA ILE A 34 8.74 4.38 6.70
C ILE A 34 9.65 4.05 7.88
N HIS A 35 9.05 3.93 9.06
CA HIS A 35 9.74 3.49 10.26
C HIS A 35 9.45 2.02 10.51
N TRP A 36 10.44 1.30 10.98
CA TRP A 36 10.27 -0.06 11.45
C TRP A 36 10.72 -0.22 12.89
N THR A 37 10.08 -1.12 13.59
CA THR A 37 10.37 -1.45 14.99
C THR A 37 10.45 -2.95 15.15
N LEU A 38 11.52 -3.43 15.73
CA LEU A 38 11.74 -4.83 16.07
C LEU A 38 12.00 -4.95 17.58
N ASP A 39 11.09 -5.62 18.27
CA ASP A 39 11.21 -5.86 19.69
C ASP A 39 12.21 -6.97 19.99
N SER A 40 12.94 -6.84 21.06
CA SER A 40 13.79 -7.89 21.62
C SER A 40 13.66 -7.93 23.14
N VAL A 41 14.18 -8.99 23.73
CA VAL A 41 14.09 -9.20 25.17
C VAL A 41 14.84 -8.10 25.97
N LEU A 42 15.88 -7.51 25.41
CA LEU A 42 16.71 -6.54 26.09
C LEU A 42 16.39 -5.09 25.73
N HIS A 43 16.00 -4.83 24.49
CA HIS A 43 15.69 -3.49 24.00
C HIS A 43 14.95 -3.54 22.66
N THR A 44 14.19 -2.51 22.38
CA THR A 44 13.54 -2.32 21.08
C THR A 44 14.52 -1.66 20.10
N VAL A 45 14.56 -2.18 18.88
CA VAL A 45 15.34 -1.62 17.79
C VAL A 45 14.41 -0.88 16.83
N HIS A 46 14.81 0.33 16.45
CA HIS A 46 14.11 1.16 15.46
C HIS A 46 14.99 1.37 14.25
N GLY A 47 14.37 1.66 13.14
CA GLY A 47 15.06 2.04 11.93
C GLY A 47 14.12 2.58 10.87
N THR A 48 14.66 2.82 9.68
CA THR A 48 13.91 3.39 8.57
C THR A 48 14.15 2.60 7.29
N PHE A 49 13.24 2.78 6.34
CA PHE A 49 13.41 2.46 4.93
C PHE A 49 13.03 3.66 4.07
N GLN A 50 13.45 3.66 2.82
CA GLN A 50 13.11 4.69 1.84
C GLN A 50 12.18 4.12 0.76
N LEU A 51 11.11 4.86 0.47
CA LEU A 51 10.29 4.61 -0.71
C LEU A 51 11.15 4.88 -1.95
N ARG A 52 11.16 3.96 -2.91
CA ARG A 52 11.80 4.16 -4.22
C ARG A 52 10.84 4.82 -5.19
N ALA A 53 9.61 4.34 -5.25
CA ALA A 53 8.53 4.85 -6.09
C ALA A 53 7.18 4.39 -5.57
N GLY A 54 6.14 5.16 -5.85
CA GLY A 54 4.78 4.79 -5.51
C GLY A 54 3.77 5.38 -6.49
N THR A 55 3.01 4.52 -7.16
CA THR A 55 1.88 4.96 -7.98
C THR A 55 0.74 3.98 -7.78
N ILE A 56 -0.39 4.49 -7.32
CA ILE A 56 -1.63 3.73 -7.10
C ILE A 56 -2.71 4.32 -7.99
N ARG A 57 -3.44 3.46 -8.69
CA ARG A 57 -4.70 3.80 -9.37
C ARG A 57 -5.85 3.23 -8.57
N PHE A 58 -6.88 4.00 -8.40
CA PHE A 58 -8.04 3.64 -7.59
C PHE A 58 -9.32 4.07 -8.28
N ASP A 59 -10.27 3.16 -8.35
CA ASP A 59 -11.63 3.42 -8.82
C ASP A 59 -12.58 3.47 -7.60
N PRO A 60 -13.06 4.66 -7.23
CA PRO A 60 -13.91 4.81 -6.05
C PRO A 60 -15.29 4.16 -6.19
N ALA A 61 -15.76 3.91 -7.41
CA ALA A 61 -17.06 3.27 -7.63
C ALA A 61 -17.03 1.76 -7.41
N THR A 62 -15.91 1.11 -7.75
CA THR A 62 -15.77 -0.35 -7.65
C THR A 62 -14.88 -0.80 -6.50
N GLY A 63 -14.12 0.12 -5.92
CA GLY A 63 -13.08 -0.17 -4.93
C GLY A 63 -11.84 -0.85 -5.53
N LYS A 64 -11.77 -1.04 -6.84
CA LYS A 64 -10.59 -1.64 -7.47
C LYS A 64 -9.39 -0.72 -7.34
N ALA A 65 -8.24 -1.32 -7.04
CA ALA A 65 -6.97 -0.63 -6.99
C ALA A 65 -5.92 -1.38 -7.80
N SER A 66 -4.90 -0.67 -8.26
CA SER A 66 -3.78 -1.22 -9.02
C SER A 66 -2.55 -0.34 -8.86
N GLY A 67 -1.42 -0.75 -9.42
CA GLY A 67 -0.16 -0.03 -9.30
C GLY A 67 0.76 -0.64 -8.25
N GLN A 68 1.74 0.11 -7.76
CA GLN A 68 2.75 -0.42 -6.83
C GLN A 68 3.27 0.68 -5.90
N LEU A 69 3.62 0.26 -4.68
CA LEU A 69 4.55 0.95 -3.79
C LEU A 69 5.81 0.11 -3.69
N THR A 70 6.94 0.68 -4.07
CA THR A 70 8.24 -0.01 -4.08
C THR A 70 9.19 0.64 -3.09
N VAL A 71 9.67 -0.13 -2.13
CA VAL A 71 10.63 0.27 -1.11
C VAL A 71 11.99 -0.34 -1.46
N ALA A 72 13.05 0.45 -1.38
CA ALA A 72 14.40 -0.02 -1.60
C ALA A 72 14.86 -0.88 -0.41
N ALA A 73 15.01 -2.18 -0.56
CA ALA A 73 15.43 -3.06 0.52
C ALA A 73 16.80 -2.69 1.08
N ALA A 74 17.70 -2.19 0.23
CA ALA A 74 19.04 -1.76 0.63
C ALA A 74 19.08 -0.41 1.37
N SER A 75 17.96 0.32 1.47
CA SER A 75 17.86 1.57 2.23
C SER A 75 17.58 1.37 3.72
N GLY A 76 17.39 0.12 4.14
CA GLY A 76 17.12 -0.20 5.54
C GLY A 76 18.28 0.18 6.44
N GLU A 77 18.01 0.96 7.47
CA GLU A 77 19.01 1.37 8.45
C GLU A 77 18.45 1.39 9.86
N SER A 78 19.31 1.21 10.83
CA SER A 78 18.97 1.23 12.26
C SER A 78 19.93 2.09 13.09
N GLY A 79 20.85 2.80 12.43
CA GLY A 79 21.89 3.58 13.10
C GLY A 79 23.01 2.74 13.69
N ASN A 80 23.12 1.44 13.32
CA ASN A 80 24.22 0.57 13.73
C ASN A 80 24.73 -0.25 12.54
N GLU A 81 25.89 0.08 12.01
CA GLU A 81 26.47 -0.50 10.80
C GLU A 81 26.60 -2.03 10.84
N SER A 82 26.97 -2.62 11.98
CA SER A 82 27.11 -4.07 12.12
C SER A 82 25.75 -4.77 11.99
N ARG A 83 24.71 -4.21 12.62
CA ARG A 83 23.35 -4.72 12.53
C ARG A 83 22.78 -4.55 11.12
N ASP A 84 23.00 -3.39 10.50
CA ASP A 84 22.55 -3.09 9.16
C ASP A 84 23.24 -3.98 8.13
N SER A 85 24.54 -4.21 8.26
CA SER A 85 25.28 -5.18 7.45
C SER A 85 24.69 -6.61 7.56
N LYS A 86 24.36 -7.06 8.78
CA LYS A 86 23.72 -8.37 9.00
C LYS A 86 22.32 -8.42 8.40
N MET A 87 21.53 -7.35 8.57
CA MET A 87 20.18 -7.22 8.00
C MET A 87 20.24 -7.37 6.48
N HIS A 88 21.12 -6.62 5.81
CA HIS A 88 21.23 -6.66 4.34
C HIS A 88 21.80 -7.97 3.80
N LYS A 89 22.84 -8.51 4.42
CA LYS A 89 23.54 -9.69 3.90
C LYS A 89 22.83 -11.00 4.21
N SER A 90 22.13 -11.07 5.35
CA SER A 90 21.69 -12.36 5.89
C SER A 90 20.18 -12.46 6.07
N ILE A 91 19.45 -11.36 6.27
CA ILE A 91 18.02 -11.37 6.54
C ILE A 91 17.23 -10.99 5.30
N LEU A 92 17.47 -9.78 4.76
CA LEU A 92 16.79 -9.27 3.57
C LEU A 92 17.45 -9.77 2.28
N GLU A 93 18.74 -10.13 2.33
CA GLU A 93 19.53 -10.46 1.15
C GLU A 93 19.33 -9.40 0.05
N SER A 94 19.46 -8.11 0.43
CA SER A 94 19.01 -6.96 -0.38
C SER A 94 19.74 -6.80 -1.71
N ALA A 95 20.92 -7.43 -1.88
CA ALA A 95 21.60 -7.52 -3.17
C ALA A 95 20.87 -8.48 -4.16
N ARG A 96 20.20 -9.51 -3.61
CA ARG A 96 19.44 -10.49 -4.39
C ARG A 96 17.98 -10.10 -4.56
N PHE A 97 17.41 -9.49 -3.52
CA PHE A 97 16.03 -9.03 -3.45
C PHE A 97 16.00 -7.52 -3.19
N PRO A 98 16.26 -6.69 -4.22
CA PRO A 98 16.48 -5.25 -4.04
C PRO A 98 15.22 -4.47 -3.70
N ASP A 99 14.05 -5.04 -3.98
CA ASP A 99 12.78 -4.37 -3.81
C ASP A 99 11.84 -5.12 -2.85
N ILE A 100 11.18 -4.33 -1.99
CA ILE A 100 10.01 -4.74 -1.22
C ILE A 100 8.83 -4.04 -1.89
N VAL A 101 7.82 -4.81 -2.33
CA VAL A 101 6.74 -4.28 -3.16
C VAL A 101 5.39 -4.58 -2.54
N PHE A 102 4.52 -3.58 -2.48
CA PHE A 102 3.10 -3.77 -2.23
C PHE A 102 2.30 -3.41 -3.48
N THR A 103 1.49 -4.35 -3.95
CA THR A 103 0.59 -4.21 -5.10
C THR A 103 -0.84 -4.23 -4.58
N PRO A 104 -1.54 -3.08 -4.49
CA PRO A 104 -2.93 -3.05 -4.08
C PRO A 104 -3.83 -3.66 -5.17
N GLU A 105 -4.90 -4.30 -4.73
CA GLU A 105 -5.89 -4.94 -5.61
C GLU A 105 -7.29 -4.36 -5.36
N ARG A 106 -7.61 -4.09 -4.09
CA ARG A 106 -8.93 -3.64 -3.67
C ARG A 106 -8.85 -2.78 -2.40
N VAL A 107 -9.66 -1.75 -2.38
CA VAL A 107 -9.94 -0.93 -1.19
C VAL A 107 -11.32 -1.28 -0.66
N GLU A 108 -11.39 -1.59 0.61
CA GLU A 108 -12.63 -1.84 1.35
C GLU A 108 -12.87 -0.70 2.35
N GLY A 109 -14.10 -0.22 2.40
CA GLY A 109 -14.47 0.98 3.14
C GLY A 109 -14.70 2.17 2.21
N ALA A 110 -15.23 3.24 2.75
CA ALA A 110 -15.50 4.46 2.00
C ALA A 110 -14.30 5.41 2.05
N VAL A 111 -13.70 5.66 0.90
CA VAL A 111 -12.73 6.76 0.76
C VAL A 111 -13.53 8.07 0.70
N PRO A 112 -13.36 9.01 1.65
CA PRO A 112 -14.11 10.25 1.64
C PRO A 112 -13.71 11.10 0.43
N ALA A 113 -14.65 11.90 -0.09
CA ALA A 113 -14.35 12.87 -1.16
C ALA A 113 -13.39 13.96 -0.66
N GLN A 114 -13.50 14.34 0.61
CA GLN A 114 -12.61 15.23 1.36
C GLN A 114 -12.63 14.88 2.84
N GLY A 115 -11.53 15.20 3.56
CA GLY A 115 -11.39 14.97 4.99
C GLY A 115 -10.87 13.58 5.33
N ALA A 116 -11.07 13.17 6.57
CA ALA A 116 -10.49 11.96 7.13
C ALA A 116 -11.40 10.73 6.95
N GLY A 117 -10.77 9.57 6.75
CA GLY A 117 -11.44 8.27 6.70
C GLY A 117 -10.49 7.13 7.02
N THR A 118 -11.03 5.94 7.19
CA THR A 118 -10.25 4.71 7.39
C THR A 118 -10.71 3.66 6.41
N VAL A 119 -9.77 2.99 5.77
CA VAL A 119 -10.03 1.93 4.78
C VAL A 119 -9.13 0.73 5.03
N GLN A 120 -9.49 -0.41 4.45
CA GLN A 120 -8.63 -1.59 4.35
C GLN A 120 -8.16 -1.75 2.90
N VAL A 121 -6.86 -1.80 2.69
CA VAL A 121 -6.29 -1.99 1.36
C VAL A 121 -5.77 -3.42 1.26
N HIS A 122 -6.47 -4.24 0.48
CA HIS A 122 -6.09 -5.62 0.19
C HIS A 122 -5.15 -5.66 -1.00
N GLY A 123 -4.16 -6.53 -0.96
CA GLY A 123 -3.22 -6.68 -2.05
C GLY A 123 -2.16 -7.75 -1.80
N ALA A 124 -1.14 -7.72 -2.63
CA ALA A 124 0.00 -8.62 -2.59
C ALA A 124 1.24 -7.90 -2.05
N PHE A 125 1.86 -8.46 -1.00
CA PHE A 125 3.10 -7.98 -0.41
C PHE A 125 4.25 -8.90 -0.80
N GLN A 126 5.19 -8.39 -1.57
CA GLN A 126 6.38 -9.13 -2.00
C GLN A 126 7.56 -8.77 -1.11
N LEU A 127 8.14 -9.77 -0.47
CA LEU A 127 9.31 -9.64 0.40
C LEU A 127 10.22 -10.87 0.22
N HIS A 128 11.52 -10.64 0.07
CA HIS A 128 12.52 -11.71 -0.02
C HIS A 128 12.18 -12.78 -1.10
N GLY A 129 11.63 -12.33 -2.23
CA GLY A 129 11.27 -13.18 -3.37
C GLY A 129 9.98 -13.98 -3.23
N ALA A 130 9.29 -13.89 -2.10
CA ALA A 130 7.98 -14.50 -1.88
C ALA A 130 6.87 -13.44 -1.89
N THR A 131 5.66 -13.85 -2.28
CA THR A 131 4.48 -12.98 -2.32
C THR A 131 3.44 -13.50 -1.34
N HIS A 132 2.88 -12.59 -0.54
CA HIS A 132 1.90 -12.88 0.50
C HIS A 132 0.67 -12.01 0.30
N ALA A 133 -0.53 -12.60 0.38
CA ALA A 133 -1.74 -11.82 0.48
C ALA A 133 -1.71 -11.02 1.78
N PHE A 134 -1.98 -9.72 1.69
CA PHE A 134 -1.86 -8.84 2.82
C PHE A 134 -2.93 -7.75 2.81
N THR A 135 -3.34 -7.33 4.01
CA THR A 135 -4.31 -6.25 4.18
C THR A 135 -3.69 -5.16 5.04
N LEU A 136 -3.66 -3.95 4.51
CA LEU A 136 -3.18 -2.75 5.20
C LEU A 136 -4.37 -1.97 5.76
N PRO A 137 -4.45 -1.74 7.08
CA PRO A 137 -5.33 -0.72 7.64
C PRO A 137 -4.73 0.66 7.29
N VAL A 138 -5.50 1.52 6.65
CA VAL A 138 -5.00 2.84 6.20
C VAL A 138 -5.94 3.93 6.68
N GLU A 139 -5.39 4.88 7.43
CA GLU A 139 -6.03 6.16 7.72
C GLU A 139 -5.70 7.13 6.59
N VAL A 140 -6.71 7.73 5.99
CA VAL A 140 -6.53 8.68 4.89
C VAL A 140 -7.06 10.04 5.26
N VAL A 141 -6.38 11.08 4.79
CA VAL A 141 -6.89 12.45 4.78
C VAL A 141 -6.85 12.93 3.34
N VAL A 142 -8.02 13.18 2.76
CA VAL A 142 -8.17 13.61 1.36
C VAL A 142 -8.34 15.12 1.32
N GLU A 143 -7.48 15.76 0.54
CA GLU A 143 -7.50 17.19 0.23
C GLU A 143 -7.65 17.38 -1.29
N PRO A 144 -7.94 18.58 -1.80
CA PRO A 144 -8.27 18.77 -3.24
C PRO A 144 -7.20 18.29 -4.24
N ALA A 145 -5.92 18.32 -3.86
CA ALA A 145 -4.80 17.96 -4.73
C ALA A 145 -3.90 16.85 -4.17
N GLN A 146 -4.13 16.42 -2.94
CA GLN A 146 -3.28 15.44 -2.28
C GLN A 146 -4.06 14.54 -1.35
N ILE A 147 -3.46 13.40 -1.02
CA ILE A 147 -3.92 12.47 -0.01
C ILE A 147 -2.76 12.15 0.93
N THR A 148 -3.03 12.23 2.23
CA THR A 148 -2.12 11.68 3.24
C THR A 148 -2.63 10.32 3.66
N ALA A 149 -1.77 9.31 3.63
CA ALA A 149 -2.05 7.95 4.03
C ALA A 149 -1.14 7.55 5.18
N LYS A 150 -1.72 7.08 6.28
CA LYS A 150 -1.00 6.52 7.42
C LYS A 150 -1.40 5.09 7.64
N SER A 151 -0.43 4.23 7.91
CA SER A 151 -0.68 2.82 8.16
C SER A 151 0.30 2.28 9.19
N LYS A 152 -0.20 1.53 10.16
CA LYS A 152 0.62 0.79 11.12
C LYS A 152 0.22 -0.67 11.07
N PHE A 153 1.21 -1.54 10.81
CA PHE A 153 0.98 -2.96 10.61
C PHE A 153 2.20 -3.81 10.98
N ASP A 154 1.98 -5.08 11.19
CA ASP A 154 3.03 -6.06 11.52
C ASP A 154 3.34 -6.96 10.32
N ILE A 155 4.61 -7.12 10.02
CA ILE A 155 5.12 -8.10 9.05
C ILE A 155 5.66 -9.30 9.83
N PRO A 156 5.02 -10.48 9.72
CA PRO A 156 5.45 -11.70 10.41
C PRO A 156 6.62 -12.35 9.63
N TYR A 157 7.77 -11.67 9.61
CA TYR A 157 8.88 -11.98 8.73
C TYR A 157 9.42 -13.41 8.90
N LEU A 158 9.38 -13.98 10.11
CA LEU A 158 9.80 -15.37 10.32
C LEU A 158 8.86 -16.38 9.66
N SER A 159 7.55 -16.18 9.77
CA SER A 159 6.56 -17.04 9.10
C SER A 159 6.59 -16.89 7.58
N TRP A 160 7.12 -15.77 7.08
CA TRP A 160 7.35 -15.52 5.66
C TRP A 160 8.70 -16.05 5.15
N GLY A 161 9.43 -16.78 5.99
CA GLY A 161 10.63 -17.52 5.60
C GLY A 161 11.96 -16.75 5.71
N LEU A 162 11.95 -15.53 6.28
CA LEU A 162 13.19 -14.82 6.55
C LEU A 162 13.92 -15.44 7.75
N LYS A 163 15.24 -15.30 7.77
CA LYS A 163 16.08 -15.83 8.85
C LYS A 163 15.85 -15.06 10.16
N ASN A 164 15.87 -15.81 11.27
CA ASN A 164 15.82 -15.23 12.60
C ASN A 164 17.17 -14.58 12.94
N PRO A 165 17.24 -13.25 13.21
CA PRO A 165 18.47 -12.59 13.61
C PRO A 165 18.89 -12.85 15.05
N SER A 166 18.10 -13.58 15.84
CA SER A 166 18.42 -13.93 17.23
C SER A 166 19.77 -14.60 17.36
N THR A 167 20.39 -14.39 18.51
CA THR A 167 21.59 -15.12 18.95
C THR A 167 21.23 -15.93 20.21
N PHE A 168 22.19 -16.70 20.72
CA PHE A 168 21.98 -17.49 21.95
C PHE A 168 21.59 -16.61 23.14
N VAL A 169 22.10 -15.38 23.21
CA VAL A 169 21.87 -14.43 24.31
C VAL A 169 20.71 -13.46 24.02
N LEU A 170 20.58 -13.02 22.73
CA LEU A 170 19.61 -12.01 22.34
C LEU A 170 18.49 -12.66 21.50
N ARG A 171 17.29 -12.72 22.07
CA ARG A 171 16.10 -13.12 21.33
C ARG A 171 15.38 -11.89 20.81
N VAL A 172 15.01 -11.91 19.54
CA VAL A 172 14.19 -10.87 18.89
C VAL A 172 12.81 -11.41 18.55
N GLY A 173 11.84 -10.54 18.41
CA GLY A 173 10.47 -10.86 18.03
C GLY A 173 10.38 -11.53 16.66
N ASP A 174 9.28 -12.20 16.40
CA ASP A 174 8.99 -12.92 15.16
C ASP A 174 8.33 -12.06 14.09
N LYS A 175 8.02 -10.81 14.43
CA LYS A 175 7.41 -9.81 13.57
C LYS A 175 8.12 -8.46 13.70
N VAL A 176 8.04 -7.66 12.65
CA VAL A 176 8.48 -6.27 12.64
C VAL A 176 7.25 -5.38 12.45
N THR A 177 7.12 -4.36 13.27
CA THR A 177 6.06 -3.36 13.13
C THR A 177 6.53 -2.27 12.18
N ILE A 178 5.71 -1.93 11.19
CA ILE A 178 5.93 -0.85 10.23
C ILE A 178 4.98 0.29 10.55
N ASP A 179 5.51 1.51 10.56
CA ASP A 179 4.76 2.76 10.66
C ASP A 179 5.05 3.58 9.39
N LEU A 180 4.04 3.67 8.53
CA LEU A 180 4.09 4.33 7.23
C LEU A 180 3.30 5.64 7.29
N ASN A 181 3.91 6.73 6.85
CA ASN A 181 3.23 7.98 6.58
C ASN A 181 3.66 8.49 5.22
N ALA A 182 2.71 8.62 4.29
CA ALA A 182 2.98 9.00 2.91
C ALA A 182 1.97 10.04 2.43
N THR A 183 2.47 11.09 1.78
CA THR A 183 1.64 12.06 1.09
C THR A 183 1.77 11.86 -0.41
N GLY A 184 0.65 11.59 -1.06
CA GLY A 184 0.55 11.41 -2.50
C GLY A 184 -0.17 12.58 -3.17
N ARG A 185 0.28 12.95 -4.37
CA ARG A 185 -0.44 13.88 -5.23
C ARG A 185 -1.54 13.14 -5.97
N ILE A 186 -2.72 13.77 -6.03
CA ILE A 186 -3.83 13.28 -6.85
C ILE A 186 -3.62 13.77 -8.28
N SER A 187 -3.47 12.80 -9.20
CA SER A 187 -3.30 13.05 -10.64
C SER A 187 -4.36 12.27 -11.39
N GLY A 188 -5.27 12.95 -12.08
CA GLY A 188 -6.32 12.31 -12.88
C GLY A 188 -7.59 13.15 -12.98
N ASN A 189 -8.44 12.88 -13.94
CA ASN A 189 -9.62 13.66 -14.33
C ASN A 189 -10.82 13.53 -13.36
N GLY A 190 -10.60 13.40 -12.05
CA GLY A 190 -11.65 13.21 -11.06
C GLY A 190 -12.06 14.45 -10.26
N VAL A 191 -11.47 15.62 -10.51
CA VAL A 191 -11.94 16.86 -9.90
C VAL A 191 -12.99 17.46 -10.82
N ALA A 192 -14.24 17.01 -10.64
CA ALA A 192 -15.38 17.76 -11.19
C ALA A 192 -15.38 19.17 -10.58
N LYS A 193 -15.35 20.19 -11.46
CA LYS A 193 -15.61 21.59 -11.09
C LYS A 193 -17.04 21.74 -10.59
#